data_a7322b8e0491a4fa34899f4c2c87131a
#
_entry.id   a7322b8e0491a4fa34899f4c2c87131a
#
_cell.length_a   1.000
_cell.length_b   1.000
_cell.length_c   1.000
_cell.angle_alpha   90.00
_cell.angle_beta   90.00
_cell.angle_gamma   90.00
#
_symmetry.space_group_name_H-M   'P 1'
#
loop_
_entity.id
_entity.type
_entity.pdbx_description
1 polymer ?
#
loop_
_entity_poly.entity_id
_entity_poly.type
_entity_poly.pdbx_seq_one_letter_code
_entity_poly.pdbx_strand_id
1 'polypeptide(L)'
;MFLSTGLAQRQRSRRVPRMGTDQIPAPTRGLNLHDGIAAMKPDDALILDNWFPETTYLRVRGGTTSHVTGLGSAVQSLMEWAGPSSRKMFGATATAIYDVTSAGAVGAAVVSGLTNGYWQTTSMTTAGGSFLVLCNGSDSVRNYDGTTWTTPAITGVTSSTLNFVCSHKSRLWFVENNSTKAWYLPTSSIAGAAQGFELGERFTNGGKLIAIGAVSRDGGAGSDDFLAFVSSHGQVVVFQGSDPASANTWDLVGVYNNAPPIGNRSTVGVDGDLAILTESAIVSVRQLMAGGESTANRQAISNRIDQGIIAAFASYGALTGWQAVTYPRYRMAIFNVPTSSTTAFQYVVNTQTGAWCTFGLINSPINATCWGILNEAPYYGTDGGTIYLAESGYSDVSAAITAQMKTSFQSYGSPGSLDRITMARGLFTAGAQVVPAIRINVDYRDDQPMTTDQYPLSAGSSGGVWDISLWDVGVWGASEVPYANWVSVTGIGTVASLHMLTSTNGFACKLNAFDLLYEMSQARAL
;
A
#
# COMPACT_ATOMS: atom_id res chain seq x y z
N MET A 1 -18.19 -80.76 -40.41
CA MET A 1 -19.12 -79.71 -39.93
C MET A 1 -18.36 -78.83 -38.93
N PHE A 2 -17.75 -77.82 -39.42
CA PHE A 2 -16.91 -76.90 -38.58
C PHE A 2 -17.72 -75.63 -38.35
N LEU A 3 -18.10 -75.39 -37.12
CA LEU A 3 -18.73 -74.13 -36.69
C LEU A 3 -17.64 -73.06 -36.47
N SER A 4 -17.58 -72.06 -37.33
CA SER A 4 -16.77 -70.87 -37.17
C SER A 4 -17.51 -69.90 -36.25
N THR A 5 -17.01 -69.74 -35.03
CA THR A 5 -17.43 -68.66 -34.12
C THR A 5 -16.73 -67.35 -34.49
N GLY A 6 -17.44 -66.50 -35.23
CA GLY A 6 -17.00 -65.13 -35.50
C GLY A 6 -17.04 -64.30 -34.24
N LEU A 7 -15.88 -63.95 -33.70
CA LEU A 7 -15.71 -62.94 -32.68
C LEU A 7 -15.95 -61.52 -33.30
N ALA A 8 -17.15 -60.99 -33.05
CA ALA A 8 -17.43 -59.61 -33.39
C ALA A 8 -16.52 -58.65 -32.53
N GLN A 9 -15.47 -58.11 -33.13
CA GLN A 9 -14.73 -57.01 -32.56
C GLN A 9 -15.67 -55.80 -32.40
N ARG A 10 -16.09 -55.51 -31.15
CA ARG A 10 -16.74 -54.25 -30.84
C ARG A 10 -15.71 -53.13 -31.10
N GLN A 11 -15.83 -52.44 -32.23
CA GLN A 11 -15.17 -51.14 -32.43
C GLN A 11 -15.61 -50.21 -31.30
N ARG A 12 -14.73 -49.98 -30.33
CA ARG A 12 -14.89 -48.87 -29.40
C ARG A 12 -14.87 -47.59 -30.22
N SER A 13 -16.02 -46.99 -30.45
CA SER A 13 -16.09 -45.64 -31.00
C SER A 13 -15.21 -44.74 -30.13
N ARG A 14 -14.16 -44.20 -30.71
CA ARG A 14 -13.30 -43.20 -30.06
C ARG A 14 -14.20 -41.99 -29.84
N ARG A 15 -14.77 -41.86 -28.65
CA ARG A 15 -15.53 -40.65 -28.28
C ARG A 15 -14.54 -39.48 -28.35
N VAL A 16 -14.83 -38.53 -29.19
CA VAL A 16 -14.08 -37.25 -29.26
C VAL A 16 -14.30 -36.54 -27.91
N PRO A 17 -13.25 -36.16 -27.21
CA PRO A 17 -13.38 -35.41 -25.97
C PRO A 17 -14.22 -34.16 -26.22
N ARG A 18 -15.13 -33.85 -25.33
CA ARG A 18 -15.91 -32.62 -25.42
C ARG A 18 -15.08 -31.48 -24.84
N MET A 19 -14.74 -30.51 -25.68
CA MET A 19 -14.01 -29.34 -25.28
C MET A 19 -14.96 -28.31 -24.67
N GLY A 20 -14.55 -27.66 -23.57
CA GLY A 20 -15.22 -26.53 -22.96
C GLY A 20 -14.28 -25.33 -22.88
N THR A 21 -14.85 -24.15 -22.86
CA THR A 21 -14.11 -22.90 -22.64
C THR A 21 -14.84 -22.09 -21.60
N ASP A 22 -14.14 -21.70 -20.53
CA ASP A 22 -14.65 -20.80 -19.49
C ASP A 22 -13.77 -19.57 -19.38
N GLN A 23 -14.40 -18.43 -19.09
CA GLN A 23 -13.73 -17.19 -18.81
C GLN A 23 -13.65 -16.98 -17.29
N ILE A 24 -12.44 -16.69 -16.81
CA ILE A 24 -12.15 -16.34 -15.43
C ILE A 24 -12.00 -14.82 -15.36
N PRO A 25 -12.73 -14.10 -14.48
CA PRO A 25 -12.51 -12.68 -14.30
C PRO A 25 -11.11 -12.39 -13.75
N ALA A 26 -10.55 -11.24 -14.10
CA ALA A 26 -9.39 -10.74 -13.38
C ALA A 26 -9.74 -10.55 -11.90
N PRO A 27 -8.83 -10.86 -10.94
CA PRO A 27 -9.11 -10.78 -9.51
C PRO A 27 -9.17 -9.32 -9.01
N THR A 28 -10.19 -8.59 -9.44
CA THR A 28 -10.40 -7.17 -9.12
C THR A 28 -10.81 -6.91 -7.68
N ARG A 29 -11.27 -7.93 -6.96
CA ARG A 29 -11.46 -7.83 -5.50
C ARG A 29 -10.14 -7.87 -4.72
N GLY A 30 -9.03 -8.16 -5.41
CA GLY A 30 -7.68 -8.12 -4.89
C GLY A 30 -7.28 -9.33 -4.06
N LEU A 31 -6.19 -9.16 -3.34
CA LEU A 31 -5.59 -10.14 -2.45
C LEU A 31 -6.54 -10.48 -1.30
N ASN A 32 -6.72 -11.77 -1.04
CA ASN A 32 -7.53 -12.28 0.05
C ASN A 32 -6.73 -13.32 0.85
N LEU A 33 -6.31 -12.94 2.04
CA LEU A 33 -5.56 -13.77 2.99
C LEU A 33 -6.42 -14.13 4.22
N HIS A 34 -7.70 -13.73 4.22
CA HIS A 34 -8.64 -13.96 5.32
C HIS A 34 -9.44 -15.25 5.13
N ASP A 35 -10.03 -15.42 3.94
CA ASP A 35 -10.92 -16.53 3.68
C ASP A 35 -10.15 -17.83 3.44
N GLY A 36 -10.74 -18.95 3.87
CA GLY A 36 -10.20 -20.28 3.53
C GLY A 36 -10.17 -20.48 2.02
N ILE A 37 -9.15 -21.16 1.52
CA ILE A 37 -8.86 -21.35 0.09
C ILE A 37 -10.04 -21.88 -0.75
N ALA A 38 -10.95 -22.65 -0.12
CA ALA A 38 -12.14 -23.21 -0.77
C ALA A 38 -13.36 -22.28 -0.71
N ALA A 39 -13.31 -21.20 0.09
CA ALA A 39 -14.42 -20.26 0.27
C ALA A 39 -14.25 -18.96 -0.51
N MET A 40 -13.10 -18.79 -1.18
CA MET A 40 -12.77 -17.60 -1.94
C MET A 40 -13.65 -17.45 -3.19
N LYS A 41 -13.95 -16.21 -3.55
CA LYS A 41 -14.71 -15.89 -4.75
C LYS A 41 -13.83 -15.93 -6.00
N PRO A 42 -14.44 -16.11 -7.21
CA PRO A 42 -13.67 -16.19 -8.47
C PRO A 42 -12.81 -14.95 -8.77
N ASP A 43 -13.21 -13.80 -8.27
CA ASP A 43 -12.54 -12.50 -8.44
C ASP A 43 -11.61 -12.12 -7.27
N ASP A 44 -11.32 -13.06 -6.35
CA ASP A 44 -10.29 -12.97 -5.32
C ASP A 44 -8.94 -13.52 -5.83
N ALA A 45 -7.83 -13.03 -5.29
CA ALA A 45 -6.49 -13.54 -5.52
C ALA A 45 -5.87 -14.14 -4.26
N LEU A 46 -5.17 -15.28 -4.41
CA LEU A 46 -4.27 -15.85 -3.41
C LEU A 46 -2.91 -15.14 -3.37
N ILE A 47 -2.45 -14.69 -4.54
CA ILE A 47 -1.25 -13.88 -4.71
C ILE A 47 -1.61 -12.75 -5.67
N LEU A 48 -1.20 -11.53 -5.34
CA LEU A 48 -1.36 -10.37 -6.20
C LEU A 48 -0.23 -9.39 -5.92
N ASP A 49 0.92 -9.60 -6.56
CA ASP A 49 2.11 -8.79 -6.38
C ASP A 49 2.43 -7.98 -7.63
N ASN A 50 2.68 -6.68 -7.46
CA ASN A 50 2.91 -5.69 -8.52
C ASN A 50 1.74 -5.57 -9.53
N TRP A 51 0.58 -6.14 -9.22
CA TRP A 51 -0.68 -5.93 -9.90
C TRP A 51 -1.60 -5.07 -9.04
N PHE A 52 -1.94 -3.87 -9.48
CA PHE A 52 -2.88 -3.00 -8.79
C PHE A 52 -4.31 -3.26 -9.28
N PRO A 53 -5.25 -3.60 -8.37
CA PRO A 53 -6.65 -3.87 -8.74
C PRO A 53 -7.42 -2.56 -8.95
N GLU A 54 -7.85 -2.34 -10.18
CA GLU A 54 -8.81 -1.31 -10.55
C GLU A 54 -10.24 -1.86 -10.48
N THR A 55 -11.24 -1.05 -10.83
CA THR A 55 -12.66 -1.46 -10.72
C THR A 55 -13.01 -2.64 -11.61
N THR A 56 -12.42 -2.76 -12.80
CA THR A 56 -12.81 -3.75 -13.83
C THR A 56 -11.64 -4.52 -14.43
N TYR A 57 -10.42 -4.18 -14.08
CA TYR A 57 -9.18 -4.81 -14.59
C TYR A 57 -8.07 -4.71 -13.55
N LEU A 58 -7.00 -5.45 -13.77
CA LEU A 58 -5.74 -5.24 -13.05
C LEU A 58 -4.78 -4.46 -13.93
N ARG A 59 -3.99 -3.56 -13.36
CA ARG A 59 -2.84 -2.94 -14.03
C ARG A 59 -1.53 -3.32 -13.34
N VAL A 60 -0.48 -3.48 -14.09
CA VAL A 60 0.87 -3.51 -13.50
C VAL A 60 1.10 -2.16 -12.82
N ARG A 61 1.71 -2.14 -11.63
CA ARG A 61 2.03 -0.89 -10.93
C ARG A 61 2.87 0.04 -11.81
N GLY A 62 2.84 1.31 -11.50
CA GLY A 62 3.78 2.25 -12.10
C GLY A 62 5.23 1.90 -11.74
N GLY A 63 6.14 2.33 -12.57
CA GLY A 63 7.57 2.16 -12.34
C GLY A 63 8.15 3.16 -11.34
N THR A 64 9.45 3.15 -11.22
CA THR A 64 10.21 4.07 -10.36
C THR A 64 11.25 4.83 -11.17
N THR A 65 11.40 6.11 -10.87
CA THR A 65 12.40 6.97 -11.52
C THR A 65 13.31 7.59 -10.45
N SER A 66 14.61 7.59 -10.67
CA SER A 66 15.55 8.25 -9.76
C SER A 66 15.23 9.75 -9.71
N HIS A 67 15.04 10.28 -8.51
CA HIS A 67 14.74 11.69 -8.29
C HIS A 67 15.96 12.44 -7.73
N VAL A 68 16.42 12.08 -6.52
CA VAL A 68 17.61 12.70 -5.92
C VAL A 68 18.59 11.63 -5.50
N THR A 69 19.88 11.90 -5.75
CA THR A 69 21.00 10.99 -5.41
C THR A 69 22.04 11.69 -4.55
N GLY A 70 22.83 10.91 -3.82
CA GLY A 70 24.02 11.42 -3.14
C GLY A 70 23.81 11.91 -1.72
N LEU A 71 22.71 11.56 -1.02
CA LEU A 71 22.54 11.92 0.41
C LEU A 71 23.56 11.21 1.33
N GLY A 72 24.25 10.18 0.84
CA GLY A 72 25.38 9.54 1.53
C GLY A 72 25.01 8.56 2.65
N SER A 73 23.77 8.54 3.09
CA SER A 73 23.25 7.63 4.12
C SER A 73 21.74 7.45 4.00
N ALA A 74 21.18 6.48 4.73
CA ALA A 74 19.76 6.14 4.68
C ALA A 74 18.86 7.37 4.84
N VAL A 75 17.87 7.50 3.96
CA VAL A 75 16.82 8.51 4.05
C VAL A 75 15.79 8.03 5.04
N GLN A 76 15.62 8.71 6.17
CA GLN A 76 14.76 8.27 7.28
C GLN A 76 13.40 8.98 7.28
N SER A 77 13.28 10.13 6.63
CA SER A 77 12.02 10.85 6.45
C SER A 77 12.00 11.64 5.16
N LEU A 78 10.83 11.71 4.55
CA LEU A 78 10.49 12.66 3.48
C LEU A 78 9.35 13.54 3.97
N MET A 79 9.51 14.86 3.81
CA MET A 79 8.66 15.88 4.45
C MET A 79 8.27 16.94 3.43
N GLU A 80 6.98 17.18 3.26
CA GLU A 80 6.47 18.20 2.35
C GLU A 80 6.16 19.49 3.11
N TRP A 81 6.64 20.62 2.59
CA TRP A 81 6.14 21.95 2.92
C TRP A 81 5.22 22.43 1.79
N ALA A 82 4.00 22.80 2.14
CA ALA A 82 3.02 23.35 1.22
C ALA A 82 2.78 24.83 1.52
N GLY A 83 3.31 25.68 0.66
CA GLY A 83 3.08 27.12 0.70
C GLY A 83 1.96 27.57 -0.25
N PRO A 84 1.59 28.86 -0.23
CA PRO A 84 0.49 29.38 -1.03
C PRO A 84 0.75 29.32 -2.55
N SER A 85 2.01 29.37 -2.98
CA SER A 85 2.38 29.39 -4.42
C SER A 85 3.41 28.35 -4.81
N SER A 86 3.98 27.61 -3.88
CA SER A 86 5.00 26.61 -4.14
C SER A 86 4.97 25.51 -3.09
N ARG A 87 5.55 24.36 -3.44
CA ARG A 87 5.74 23.23 -2.53
C ARG A 87 7.20 22.83 -2.56
N LYS A 88 7.69 22.34 -1.43
CA LYS A 88 9.04 21.80 -1.31
C LYS A 88 9.03 20.46 -0.62
N MET A 89 10.00 19.63 -0.95
CA MET A 89 10.25 18.38 -0.26
C MET A 89 11.62 18.39 0.38
N PHE A 90 11.68 17.92 1.61
CA PHE A 90 12.91 17.77 2.36
C PHE A 90 13.13 16.29 2.69
N GLY A 91 14.37 15.83 2.50
CA GLY A 91 14.82 14.49 2.88
C GLY A 91 15.71 14.57 4.12
N ALA A 92 15.40 13.76 5.13
CA ALA A 92 16.23 13.69 6.34
C ALA A 92 17.01 12.39 6.38
N THR A 93 18.29 12.51 6.66
CA THR A 93 19.18 11.42 7.08
C THR A 93 19.37 11.45 8.60
N ALA A 94 20.14 10.54 9.17
CA ALA A 94 20.38 10.51 10.61
C ALA A 94 20.96 11.85 11.15
N THR A 95 21.73 12.58 10.36
CA THR A 95 22.52 13.74 10.82
C THR A 95 22.15 15.07 10.17
N ALA A 96 21.33 15.05 9.11
CA ALA A 96 21.06 16.26 8.33
C ALA A 96 19.71 16.22 7.59
N ILE A 97 19.20 17.42 7.24
CA ILE A 97 18.07 17.62 6.34
C ILE A 97 18.58 18.28 5.07
N TYR A 98 18.06 17.86 3.93
CA TYR A 98 18.40 18.35 2.60
C TYR A 98 17.14 18.82 1.86
N ASP A 99 17.26 19.87 1.05
CA ASP A 99 16.20 20.20 0.07
C ASP A 99 16.31 19.22 -1.10
N VAL A 100 15.26 18.44 -1.29
CA VAL A 100 15.16 17.40 -2.32
C VAL A 100 13.99 17.67 -3.27
N THR A 101 13.61 18.92 -3.41
CA THR A 101 12.50 19.35 -4.26
C THR A 101 12.78 19.10 -5.74
N SER A 102 14.00 19.38 -6.18
CA SER A 102 14.42 19.24 -7.59
C SER A 102 15.18 17.95 -7.80
N ALA A 103 14.98 17.32 -8.97
CA ALA A 103 15.71 16.12 -9.35
C ALA A 103 17.20 16.40 -9.59
N GLY A 104 18.05 15.39 -9.32
CA GLY A 104 19.49 15.44 -9.57
C GLY A 104 20.34 15.09 -8.35
N ALA A 105 21.59 15.56 -8.35
CA ALA A 105 22.47 15.40 -7.19
C ALA A 105 22.01 16.30 -6.03
N VAL A 106 22.06 15.79 -4.80
CA VAL A 106 21.67 16.55 -3.62
C VAL A 106 22.61 17.76 -3.41
N GLY A 107 22.04 18.89 -3.00
CA GLY A 107 22.81 20.07 -2.59
C GLY A 107 23.37 19.94 -1.17
N ALA A 108 23.88 21.06 -0.64
CA ALA A 108 24.32 21.14 0.75
C ALA A 108 23.14 20.92 1.72
N ALA A 109 23.45 20.39 2.90
CA ALA A 109 22.47 20.24 3.97
C ALA A 109 21.90 21.60 4.39
N VAL A 110 20.58 21.71 4.49
CA VAL A 110 19.87 22.91 4.98
C VAL A 110 19.78 22.95 6.51
N VAL A 111 19.87 21.78 7.15
CA VAL A 111 20.03 21.62 8.61
C VAL A 111 21.02 20.49 8.84
N SER A 112 21.95 20.67 9.79
CA SER A 112 22.96 19.67 10.14
C SER A 112 23.11 19.54 11.66
N GLY A 113 23.88 18.52 12.10
CA GLY A 113 24.13 18.26 13.51
C GLY A 113 22.94 17.64 14.24
N LEU A 114 22.13 16.85 13.53
CA LEU A 114 20.98 16.13 14.07
C LEU A 114 21.40 14.79 14.68
N THR A 115 20.57 14.26 15.57
CA THR A 115 20.79 12.97 16.27
C THR A 115 20.02 11.81 15.65
N ASN A 116 18.89 12.07 15.00
CA ASN A 116 18.19 11.10 14.17
C ASN A 116 17.34 11.79 13.09
N GLY A 117 16.99 11.05 12.04
CA GLY A 117 16.19 11.55 10.92
C GLY A 117 14.73 11.07 10.90
N TYR A 118 14.23 10.47 11.98
CA TYR A 118 12.83 9.98 12.05
C TYR A 118 11.87 11.09 12.47
N TRP A 119 11.65 12.06 11.60
CA TRP A 119 10.80 13.22 11.86
C TRP A 119 9.31 12.89 11.67
N GLN A 120 8.48 13.39 12.59
CA GLN A 120 7.04 13.51 12.45
C GLN A 120 6.71 14.96 12.10
N THR A 121 5.79 15.18 11.18
CA THR A 121 5.56 16.50 10.61
C THR A 121 4.08 16.85 10.55
N THR A 122 3.80 18.15 10.63
CA THR A 122 2.48 18.70 10.33
C THR A 122 2.63 20.07 9.66
N SER A 123 1.67 20.43 8.84
CA SER A 123 1.57 21.77 8.27
C SER A 123 0.66 22.63 9.11
N MET A 124 1.03 23.89 9.31
CA MET A 124 0.21 24.88 9.98
C MET A 124 0.28 26.23 9.26
N THR A 125 -0.87 26.83 9.02
CA THR A 125 -0.96 28.18 8.47
C THR A 125 -1.42 29.13 9.56
N THR A 126 -0.72 30.24 9.71
CA THR A 126 -1.01 31.34 10.65
C THR A 126 -1.05 32.67 9.89
N ALA A 127 -1.33 33.76 10.57
CA ALA A 127 -1.18 35.11 9.99
C ALA A 127 0.26 35.41 9.53
N GLY A 128 1.26 34.71 10.09
CA GLY A 128 2.68 34.84 9.71
C GLY A 128 3.10 34.00 8.50
N GLY A 129 2.21 33.19 7.92
CA GLY A 129 2.51 32.35 6.76
C GLY A 129 2.21 30.86 6.97
N SER A 130 2.67 30.04 6.03
CA SER A 130 2.55 28.59 6.07
C SER A 130 3.85 27.96 6.59
N PHE A 131 3.73 27.12 7.60
CA PHE A 131 4.87 26.50 8.28
C PHE A 131 4.80 24.97 8.17
N LEU A 132 5.94 24.37 7.95
CA LEU A 132 6.18 22.96 8.22
C LEU A 132 6.79 22.84 9.61
N VAL A 133 6.11 22.13 10.51
CA VAL A 133 6.57 21.90 11.89
C VAL A 133 6.92 20.44 12.06
N LEU A 134 8.09 20.16 12.67
CA LEU A 134 8.60 18.80 12.79
C LEU A 134 9.30 18.55 14.14
N CYS A 135 9.17 17.32 14.62
CA CYS A 135 9.80 16.83 15.84
C CYS A 135 10.22 15.35 15.68
N ASN A 136 11.23 14.90 16.43
CA ASN A 136 11.77 13.54 16.35
C ASN A 136 12.06 12.91 17.73
N GLY A 137 11.75 13.60 18.83
CA GLY A 137 11.96 13.10 20.19
C GLY A 137 13.42 13.06 20.66
N SER A 138 14.34 13.67 19.93
CA SER A 138 15.78 13.73 20.25
C SER A 138 16.38 15.10 20.01
N ASP A 139 15.97 15.75 18.92
CA ASP A 139 16.38 17.13 18.59
C ASP A 139 15.24 18.11 18.89
N SER A 140 15.58 19.38 19.11
CA SER A 140 14.58 20.42 19.30
C SER A 140 13.65 20.52 18.08
N VAL A 141 12.39 20.83 18.32
CA VAL A 141 11.40 21.10 17.27
C VAL A 141 11.96 22.07 16.26
N ARG A 142 11.75 21.80 14.99
CA ARG A 142 12.14 22.65 13.86
C ARG A 142 10.91 23.12 13.12
N ASN A 143 11.01 24.30 12.51
CA ASN A 143 10.03 24.77 11.56
C ASN A 143 10.68 25.41 10.34
N TYR A 144 9.97 25.29 9.21
CA TYR A 144 10.33 25.91 7.94
C TYR A 144 9.19 26.82 7.49
N ASP A 145 9.51 28.10 7.16
CA ASP A 145 8.53 29.13 6.82
C ASP A 145 8.35 29.37 5.31
N GLY A 146 9.03 28.56 4.48
CA GLY A 146 9.10 28.71 3.02
C GLY A 146 10.44 29.28 2.56
N THR A 147 11.24 29.87 3.45
CA THR A 147 12.56 30.45 3.18
C THR A 147 13.64 29.96 4.13
N THR A 148 13.35 29.93 5.41
CA THR A 148 14.34 29.66 6.46
C THR A 148 13.93 28.57 7.41
N TRP A 149 14.93 27.83 7.91
CA TRP A 149 14.78 26.85 8.97
C TRP A 149 15.06 27.53 10.32
N THR A 150 14.14 27.38 11.26
CA THR A 150 14.28 27.94 12.61
C THR A 150 13.93 26.92 13.68
N THR A 151 14.36 27.19 14.90
CA THR A 151 13.98 26.45 16.12
C THR A 151 12.99 27.31 16.90
N PRO A 152 11.69 26.98 16.93
CA PRO A 152 10.73 27.83 17.64
C PRO A 152 10.98 27.78 19.15
N ALA A 153 10.80 28.93 19.81
CA ALA A 153 10.90 29.01 21.26
C ALA A 153 9.62 28.41 21.90
N ILE A 154 9.66 27.11 22.22
CA ILE A 154 8.62 26.42 22.97
C ILE A 154 9.07 26.33 24.43
N THR A 155 8.27 26.84 25.35
CA THR A 155 8.51 26.80 26.80
C THR A 155 7.47 25.96 27.52
N GLY A 156 7.72 25.58 28.77
CA GLY A 156 6.83 24.68 29.54
C GLY A 156 7.15 23.21 29.39
N VAL A 157 7.80 22.84 28.29
CA VAL A 157 8.28 21.48 28.02
C VAL A 157 9.67 21.53 27.38
N THR A 158 10.45 20.46 27.53
CA THR A 158 11.73 20.32 26.82
C THR A 158 11.45 19.98 25.35
N SER A 159 11.73 20.91 24.45
CA SER A 159 11.38 20.78 23.02
C SER A 159 11.93 19.51 22.36
N SER A 160 13.10 19.02 22.77
CA SER A 160 13.71 17.80 22.23
C SER A 160 13.07 16.49 22.71
N THR A 161 12.19 16.52 23.70
CA THR A 161 11.44 15.32 24.11
C THR A 161 10.14 15.12 23.30
N LEU A 162 9.79 16.07 22.45
CA LEU A 162 8.59 16.01 21.62
C LEU A 162 8.83 15.12 20.41
N ASN A 163 8.06 14.03 20.27
CA ASN A 163 8.29 12.99 19.26
C ASN A 163 7.15 12.82 18.24
N PHE A 164 6.05 13.51 18.43
CA PHE A 164 4.93 13.53 17.48
C PHE A 164 4.27 14.90 17.46
N VAL A 165 3.80 15.33 16.30
CA VAL A 165 3.10 16.60 16.12
C VAL A 165 1.89 16.47 15.23
N CYS A 166 0.79 17.12 15.61
CA CYS A 166 -0.46 17.18 14.86
C CYS A 166 -1.05 18.59 14.94
N SER A 167 -1.69 19.05 13.89
CA SER A 167 -2.46 20.31 13.91
C SER A 167 -3.96 19.98 14.02
N HIS A 168 -4.66 20.61 14.96
CA HIS A 168 -6.09 20.49 15.12
C HIS A 168 -6.69 21.82 15.58
N LYS A 169 -7.74 22.29 14.90
CA LYS A 169 -8.44 23.56 15.19
C LYS A 169 -7.46 24.74 15.43
N SER A 170 -6.54 24.93 14.48
CA SER A 170 -5.50 25.98 14.52
C SER A 170 -4.59 25.92 15.75
N ARG A 171 -4.43 24.77 16.39
CA ARG A 171 -3.47 24.51 17.45
C ARG A 171 -2.50 23.42 17.05
N LEU A 172 -1.24 23.56 17.46
CA LEU A 172 -0.26 22.47 17.42
C LEU A 172 -0.37 21.65 18.70
N TRP A 173 -0.44 20.34 18.50
CA TRP A 173 -0.41 19.33 19.54
C TRP A 173 0.83 18.48 19.41
N PHE A 174 1.47 18.18 20.52
CA PHE A 174 2.68 17.38 20.57
C PHE A 174 2.51 16.21 21.54
N VAL A 175 3.22 15.14 21.28
CA VAL A 175 3.40 14.01 22.20
C VAL A 175 4.78 14.14 22.83
N GLU A 176 4.84 14.02 24.15
CA GLU A 176 6.10 13.93 24.89
C GLU A 176 6.57 12.46 24.92
N ASN A 177 7.84 12.25 24.60
CA ASN A 177 8.41 10.91 24.56
C ASN A 177 8.35 10.21 25.93
N ASN A 178 7.95 8.92 25.92
CA ASN A 178 7.78 8.09 27.13
C ASN A 178 6.83 8.66 28.19
N SER A 179 5.85 9.45 27.81
CA SER A 179 4.88 10.10 28.70
C SER A 179 3.45 9.78 28.27
N THR A 180 2.51 9.99 29.18
CA THR A 180 1.07 9.99 28.89
C THR A 180 0.54 11.39 28.58
N LYS A 181 1.42 12.41 28.55
CA LYS A 181 1.05 13.81 28.32
C LYS A 181 1.04 14.16 26.85
N ALA A 182 0.02 14.89 26.45
CA ALA A 182 0.03 15.71 25.27
C ALA A 182 0.34 17.16 25.66
N TRP A 183 0.96 17.90 24.77
CA TRP A 183 1.24 19.32 24.92
C TRP A 183 0.60 20.09 23.79
N TYR A 184 0.03 21.26 24.06
CA TYR A 184 -0.54 22.08 23.01
C TYR A 184 -0.09 23.54 23.13
N LEU A 185 0.04 24.20 21.98
CA LEU A 185 0.34 25.63 21.90
C LEU A 185 -0.95 26.48 21.83
N PRO A 186 -0.86 27.78 22.09
CA PRO A 186 -1.94 28.72 21.83
C PRO A 186 -2.42 28.62 20.36
N THR A 187 -3.67 29.02 20.12
CA THR A 187 -4.22 29.08 18.75
C THR A 187 -3.39 29.94 17.82
N SER A 188 -3.26 29.48 16.58
CA SER A 188 -2.54 30.18 15.49
C SER A 188 -1.08 30.55 15.86
N SER A 189 -0.44 29.73 16.69
CA SER A 189 0.94 29.93 17.14
C SER A 189 1.81 28.70 16.86
N ILE A 190 3.04 28.94 16.41
CA ILE A 190 4.08 27.91 16.20
C ILE A 190 5.14 27.90 17.32
N ALA A 191 5.03 28.82 18.28
CA ALA A 191 5.94 29.02 19.40
C ALA A 191 5.17 29.47 20.65
N GLY A 192 5.83 29.54 21.80
CA GLY A 192 5.27 30.06 23.03
C GLY A 192 5.19 29.03 24.16
N ALA A 193 4.41 29.36 25.19
CA ALA A 193 4.24 28.48 26.36
C ALA A 193 3.30 27.31 26.03
N ALA A 194 3.84 26.12 25.98
CA ALA A 194 3.05 24.91 25.82
C ALA A 194 2.28 24.59 27.13
N GLN A 195 1.06 24.15 26.97
CA GLN A 195 0.19 23.70 28.08
C GLN A 195 0.12 22.18 28.04
N GLY A 196 0.27 21.54 29.22
CA GLY A 196 0.16 20.09 29.37
C GLY A 196 -1.28 19.61 29.42
N PHE A 197 -1.57 18.54 28.75
CA PHE A 197 -2.86 17.84 28.79
C PHE A 197 -2.65 16.39 29.24
N GLU A 198 -3.14 16.05 30.43
CA GLU A 198 -2.92 14.75 31.07
C GLU A 198 -3.93 13.71 30.58
N LEU A 199 -3.42 12.59 30.11
CA LEU A 199 -4.20 11.45 29.65
C LEU A 199 -4.00 10.18 30.49
N GLY A 200 -3.08 10.22 31.45
CA GLY A 200 -2.73 9.04 32.27
C GLY A 200 -3.90 8.38 32.96
N GLU A 201 -4.83 9.17 33.52
CA GLU A 201 -6.04 8.66 34.15
C GLU A 201 -7.03 8.01 33.18
N ARG A 202 -6.90 8.29 31.87
CA ARG A 202 -7.77 7.74 30.83
C ARG A 202 -7.22 6.46 30.22
N PHE A 203 -5.91 6.23 30.33
CA PHE A 203 -5.24 5.02 29.85
C PHE A 203 -5.31 3.90 30.90
N THR A 204 -6.50 3.29 31.03
CA THR A 204 -6.75 2.25 32.04
C THR A 204 -5.96 0.96 31.76
N ASN A 205 -5.53 0.72 30.53
CA ASN A 205 -4.65 -0.39 30.15
C ASN A 205 -3.16 -0.02 30.29
N GLY A 206 -2.87 1.19 30.79
CA GLY A 206 -1.51 1.70 30.87
C GLY A 206 -0.92 2.08 29.51
N GLY A 207 0.40 2.10 29.43
CA GLY A 207 1.12 2.51 28.24
C GLY A 207 1.43 4.01 28.21
N LYS A 208 2.03 4.45 27.10
CA LYS A 208 2.38 5.85 26.84
C LYS A 208 1.59 6.38 25.65
N LEU A 209 1.40 7.69 25.58
CA LEU A 209 0.87 8.33 24.38
C LEU A 209 1.90 8.24 23.24
N ILE A 210 1.47 7.84 22.04
CA ILE A 210 2.37 7.70 20.89
C ILE A 210 1.96 8.51 19.67
N ALA A 211 0.67 8.76 19.48
CA ALA A 211 0.18 9.50 18.32
C ALA A 211 -1.09 10.29 18.67
N ILE A 212 -1.33 11.34 17.91
CA ILE A 212 -2.51 12.18 17.96
C ILE A 212 -3.01 12.37 16.53
N GLY A 213 -4.32 12.26 16.31
CA GLY A 213 -4.88 12.47 14.98
C GLY A 213 -6.26 13.09 15.01
N ALA A 214 -6.56 13.91 14.00
CA ALA A 214 -7.89 14.46 13.82
C ALA A 214 -8.78 13.47 13.08
N VAL A 215 -10.04 13.37 13.49
CA VAL A 215 -11.08 12.57 12.87
C VAL A 215 -12.27 13.49 12.61
N SER A 216 -12.70 13.59 11.37
CA SER A 216 -13.88 14.37 10.98
C SER A 216 -15.07 13.45 10.74
N ARG A 217 -16.20 13.77 11.34
CA ARG A 217 -17.48 13.11 11.12
C ARG A 217 -18.51 14.14 10.68
N ASP A 218 -19.14 13.92 9.54
CA ASP A 218 -20.29 14.71 9.14
C ASP A 218 -21.55 14.15 9.81
N GLY A 219 -22.05 14.85 10.82
CA GLY A 219 -23.27 14.51 11.56
C GLY A 219 -24.54 15.10 10.97
N GLY A 220 -24.46 15.75 9.78
CA GLY A 220 -25.59 16.39 9.12
C GLY A 220 -25.93 17.80 9.60
N ALA A 221 -25.26 18.29 10.67
CA ALA A 221 -25.37 19.66 11.19
C ALA A 221 -24.07 20.46 11.05
N GLY A 222 -23.11 19.93 10.28
CA GLY A 222 -21.76 20.45 10.10
C GLY A 222 -20.70 19.37 10.42
N SER A 223 -19.44 19.65 10.10
CA SER A 223 -18.33 18.74 10.40
C SER A 223 -18.02 18.75 11.89
N ASP A 224 -18.23 17.61 12.56
CA ASP A 224 -17.77 17.37 13.92
C ASP A 224 -16.33 16.86 13.86
N ASP A 225 -15.39 17.73 14.25
CA ASP A 225 -13.96 17.36 14.30
C ASP A 225 -13.60 16.88 15.69
N PHE A 226 -13.14 15.65 15.77
CA PHE A 226 -12.65 15.00 16.97
C PHE A 226 -11.12 14.95 16.97
N LEU A 227 -10.55 14.91 18.17
CA LEU A 227 -9.13 14.66 18.37
C LEU A 227 -8.95 13.32 19.09
N ALA A 228 -8.27 12.38 18.43
CA ALA A 228 -7.97 11.06 18.94
C ALA A 228 -6.54 11.00 19.47
N PHE A 229 -6.38 10.48 20.68
CA PHE A 229 -5.10 10.24 21.35
C PHE A 229 -4.88 8.73 21.46
N VAL A 230 -3.79 8.25 20.89
CA VAL A 230 -3.52 6.82 20.73
C VAL A 230 -2.43 6.38 21.71
N SER A 231 -2.77 5.40 22.58
CA SER A 231 -1.84 4.78 23.53
C SER A 231 -1.04 3.66 22.89
N SER A 232 0.18 3.43 23.37
CA SER A 232 1.02 2.28 22.97
C SER A 232 0.41 0.92 23.32
N HIS A 233 -0.56 0.86 24.22
CA HIS A 233 -1.29 -0.37 24.58
C HIS A 233 -2.67 -0.46 23.91
N GLY A 234 -2.89 0.29 22.84
CA GLY A 234 -4.06 0.16 21.98
C GLY A 234 -5.30 0.90 22.45
N GLN A 235 -5.23 1.73 23.51
CA GLN A 235 -6.37 2.58 23.86
C GLN A 235 -6.38 3.85 23.02
N VAL A 236 -7.59 4.23 22.58
CA VAL A 236 -7.84 5.46 21.82
C VAL A 236 -8.81 6.31 22.62
N VAL A 237 -8.35 7.46 23.07
CA VAL A 237 -9.16 8.44 23.82
C VAL A 237 -9.55 9.55 22.85
N VAL A 238 -10.84 9.80 22.72
CA VAL A 238 -11.37 10.76 21.75
C VAL A 238 -12.03 11.93 22.48
N PHE A 239 -11.62 13.13 22.11
CA PHE A 239 -12.20 14.38 22.60
C PHE A 239 -12.82 15.18 21.45
N GLN A 240 -13.81 15.99 21.83
CA GLN A 240 -14.44 16.98 20.97
C GLN A 240 -14.36 18.35 21.63
N GLY A 241 -14.18 19.39 20.83
CA GLY A 241 -14.19 20.75 21.36
C GLY A 241 -13.18 21.68 20.71
N SER A 242 -13.04 22.89 21.25
CA SER A 242 -12.17 23.93 20.70
C SER A 242 -11.08 24.38 21.68
N ASP A 243 -11.34 24.35 22.99
CA ASP A 243 -10.38 24.82 24.00
C ASP A 243 -10.13 23.77 25.08
N PRO A 244 -8.96 23.11 25.07
CA PRO A 244 -8.60 22.08 26.04
C PRO A 244 -8.49 22.59 27.49
N ALA A 245 -8.35 23.89 27.70
CA ALA A 245 -8.28 24.50 29.02
C ALA A 245 -9.65 24.71 29.67
N SER A 246 -10.74 24.56 28.92
CA SER A 246 -12.10 24.84 29.37
C SER A 246 -12.96 23.57 29.37
N ALA A 247 -13.38 23.12 30.53
CA ALA A 247 -14.28 21.99 30.69
C ALA A 247 -15.66 22.20 30.03
N ASN A 248 -16.01 23.43 29.70
CA ASN A 248 -17.29 23.75 29.04
C ASN A 248 -17.24 23.60 27.50
N THR A 249 -16.06 23.51 26.93
CA THR A 249 -15.83 23.51 25.47
C THR A 249 -14.93 22.37 25.02
N TRP A 250 -14.57 21.45 25.94
CA TRP A 250 -13.71 20.31 25.66
C TRP A 250 -14.24 19.08 26.38
N ASP A 251 -14.92 18.22 25.62
CA ASP A 251 -15.63 17.06 26.15
C ASP A 251 -14.97 15.75 25.74
N LEU A 252 -14.93 14.80 26.69
CA LEU A 252 -14.55 13.43 26.40
C LEU A 252 -15.70 12.72 25.68
N VAL A 253 -15.46 12.28 24.44
CA VAL A 253 -16.41 11.51 23.65
C VAL A 253 -16.41 10.04 24.08
N GLY A 254 -15.23 9.47 24.31
CA GLY A 254 -15.10 8.10 24.77
C GLY A 254 -13.66 7.61 24.84
N VAL A 255 -13.53 6.44 25.46
CA VAL A 255 -12.29 5.66 25.53
C VAL A 255 -12.56 4.32 24.87
N TYR A 256 -11.81 4.00 23.85
CA TYR A 256 -12.00 2.81 23.03
C TYR A 256 -10.76 1.92 23.13
N ASN A 257 -10.98 0.61 23.20
CA ASN A 257 -9.89 -0.36 23.17
C ASN A 257 -9.67 -0.86 21.73
N ASN A 258 -8.43 -1.12 21.39
CA ASN A 258 -7.98 -1.69 20.12
C ASN A 258 -6.70 -2.48 20.35
N ALA A 259 -6.24 -3.22 19.35
CA ALA A 259 -4.91 -3.83 19.39
C ALA A 259 -3.81 -2.73 19.44
N PRO A 260 -2.64 -3.02 20.04
CA PRO A 260 -1.53 -2.09 20.09
C PRO A 260 -1.10 -1.61 18.71
N PRO A 261 -0.82 -0.30 18.54
CA PRO A 261 -0.28 0.23 17.27
C PRO A 261 1.21 -0.10 17.12
N ILE A 262 1.67 -0.27 15.87
CA ILE A 262 3.02 -0.75 15.55
C ILE A 262 4.10 0.31 15.88
N GLY A 263 3.75 1.59 16.00
CA GLY A 263 4.71 2.66 16.33
C GLY A 263 4.17 4.05 16.04
N ASN A 264 5.01 5.06 16.13
CA ASN A 264 4.61 6.47 15.97
C ASN A 264 4.14 6.82 14.55
N ARG A 265 4.58 6.06 13.52
CA ARG A 265 4.19 6.25 12.11
C ARG A 265 3.06 5.30 11.68
N SER A 266 2.36 4.73 12.64
CA SER A 266 1.25 3.80 12.42
C SER A 266 -0.09 4.48 12.14
N THR A 267 -0.16 5.80 12.15
CA THR A 267 -1.40 6.54 11.91
C THR A 267 -1.35 7.28 10.59
N VAL A 268 -2.45 7.22 9.83
CA VAL A 268 -2.60 7.92 8.56
C VAL A 268 -4.03 8.44 8.41
N GLY A 269 -4.18 9.66 7.91
CA GLY A 269 -5.48 10.22 7.55
C GLY A 269 -5.96 9.65 6.21
N VAL A 270 -7.17 9.09 6.17
CA VAL A 270 -7.82 8.60 4.96
C VAL A 270 -9.25 9.13 4.93
N ASP A 271 -9.59 9.96 3.94
CA ASP A 271 -10.94 10.50 3.73
C ASP A 271 -11.59 11.13 4.99
N GLY A 272 -10.78 11.91 5.72
CA GLY A 272 -11.22 12.57 6.96
C GLY A 272 -11.33 11.63 8.17
N ASP A 273 -10.97 10.36 8.05
CA ASP A 273 -10.83 9.41 9.14
C ASP A 273 -9.37 9.22 9.51
N LEU A 274 -9.11 8.69 10.70
CA LEU A 274 -7.79 8.27 11.15
C LEU A 274 -7.71 6.75 11.09
N ALA A 275 -6.88 6.22 10.21
CA ALA A 275 -6.54 4.81 10.18
C ALA A 275 -5.34 4.55 11.10
N ILE A 276 -5.42 3.50 11.92
CA ILE A 276 -4.36 3.05 12.83
C ILE A 276 -3.90 1.67 12.38
N LEU A 277 -2.61 1.56 12.06
CA LEU A 277 -1.96 0.28 11.79
C LEU A 277 -1.59 -0.37 13.12
N THR A 278 -2.25 -1.49 13.43
CA THR A 278 -2.05 -2.25 14.66
C THR A 278 -1.37 -3.58 14.38
N GLU A 279 -1.03 -4.30 15.44
CA GLU A 279 -0.44 -5.64 15.37
C GLU A 279 -1.34 -6.68 14.66
N SER A 280 -2.63 -6.42 14.56
CA SER A 280 -3.62 -7.37 14.01
C SER A 280 -4.36 -6.88 12.78
N ALA A 281 -4.49 -5.57 12.59
CA ALA A 281 -5.30 -4.99 11.52
C ALA A 281 -5.00 -3.50 11.30
N ILE A 282 -5.53 -2.96 10.21
CA ILE A 282 -5.62 -1.52 9.97
C ILE A 282 -7.04 -1.08 10.30
N VAL A 283 -7.19 -0.33 11.39
CA VAL A 283 -8.49 -0.02 11.98
C VAL A 283 -8.83 1.46 11.81
N SER A 284 -10.06 1.73 11.46
CA SER A 284 -10.65 3.07 11.38
C SER A 284 -11.09 3.55 12.76
N VAL A 285 -10.66 4.73 13.19
CA VAL A 285 -11.11 5.32 14.46
C VAL A 285 -12.61 5.65 14.39
N ARG A 286 -13.14 6.06 13.26
CA ARG A 286 -14.57 6.30 13.07
C ARG A 286 -15.39 5.03 13.30
N GLN A 287 -14.94 3.89 12.81
CA GLN A 287 -15.59 2.59 13.06
C GLN A 287 -15.46 2.15 14.52
N LEU A 288 -14.30 2.41 15.13
CA LEU A 288 -14.06 2.15 16.54
C LEU A 288 -15.03 2.94 17.42
N MET A 289 -15.27 4.22 17.11
CA MET A 289 -16.23 5.08 17.79
C MET A 289 -17.69 4.61 17.60
N ALA A 290 -18.01 4.01 16.45
CA ALA A 290 -19.37 3.59 16.13
C ALA A 290 -19.81 2.30 16.82
N GLY A 291 -18.91 1.35 17.06
CA GLY A 291 -19.28 0.02 17.53
C GLY A 291 -18.25 -0.69 18.41
N GLY A 292 -17.20 -0.01 18.85
CA GLY A 292 -16.13 -0.58 19.65
C GLY A 292 -15.21 -1.53 18.88
N GLU A 293 -14.28 -2.17 19.59
CA GLU A 293 -13.22 -3.00 19.03
C GLU A 293 -13.71 -4.14 18.12
N SER A 294 -14.72 -4.89 18.57
CA SER A 294 -15.22 -6.04 17.80
C SER A 294 -15.86 -5.66 16.47
N THR A 295 -16.48 -4.49 16.40
CA THR A 295 -17.06 -3.94 15.16
C THR A 295 -15.96 -3.38 14.26
N ALA A 296 -15.02 -2.63 14.83
CA ALA A 296 -13.89 -2.06 14.10
C ALA A 296 -13.01 -3.15 13.47
N ASN A 297 -12.72 -4.24 14.18
CA ASN A 297 -11.94 -5.36 13.66
C ASN A 297 -12.69 -6.13 12.55
N ARG A 298 -13.99 -6.37 12.70
CA ARG A 298 -14.80 -7.00 11.62
C ARG A 298 -14.93 -6.14 10.36
N GLN A 299 -14.89 -4.83 10.52
CA GLN A 299 -14.98 -3.85 9.43
C GLN A 299 -13.62 -3.17 9.17
N ALA A 300 -12.53 -3.78 9.65
CA ALA A 300 -11.19 -3.24 9.44
C ALA A 300 -10.93 -2.99 7.96
N ILE A 301 -10.24 -1.91 7.65
CA ILE A 301 -9.82 -1.57 6.28
C ILE A 301 -9.06 -2.76 5.68
N SER A 302 -8.26 -3.44 6.50
CA SER A 302 -7.44 -4.60 6.13
C SER A 302 -8.11 -5.96 6.32
N ASN A 303 -9.42 -6.05 6.53
CA ASN A 303 -10.10 -7.31 6.84
C ASN A 303 -9.75 -8.46 5.88
N ARG A 304 -9.50 -8.15 4.60
CA ARG A 304 -9.13 -9.16 3.60
C ARG A 304 -7.70 -9.67 3.70
N ILE A 305 -6.82 -8.95 4.40
CA ILE A 305 -5.39 -9.27 4.55
C ILE A 305 -4.94 -9.32 6.02
N ASP A 306 -5.86 -9.45 6.96
CA ASP A 306 -5.58 -9.45 8.40
C ASP A 306 -4.55 -10.52 8.79
N GLN A 307 -4.64 -11.74 8.25
CA GLN A 307 -3.67 -12.80 8.49
C GLN A 307 -2.27 -12.42 7.95
N GLY A 308 -2.23 -11.69 6.83
CA GLY A 308 -0.98 -11.16 6.28
C GLY A 308 -0.35 -10.09 7.18
N ILE A 309 -1.16 -9.19 7.76
CA ILE A 309 -0.71 -8.17 8.71
C ILE A 309 -0.17 -8.82 9.98
N ILE A 310 -0.90 -9.80 10.55
CA ILE A 310 -0.47 -10.54 11.74
C ILE A 310 0.87 -11.25 11.49
N ALA A 311 1.01 -11.93 10.36
CA ALA A 311 2.25 -12.63 9.99
C ALA A 311 3.41 -11.66 9.77
N ALA A 312 3.17 -10.54 9.11
CA ALA A 312 4.17 -9.49 8.88
C ALA A 312 4.61 -8.87 10.21
N PHE A 313 3.67 -8.58 11.12
CA PHE A 313 4.01 -8.05 12.44
C PHE A 313 4.80 -9.07 13.27
N ALA A 314 4.38 -10.33 13.30
CA ALA A 314 5.10 -11.39 14.03
C ALA A 314 6.55 -11.55 13.56
N SER A 315 6.80 -11.32 12.25
CA SER A 315 8.13 -11.45 11.66
C SER A 315 8.98 -10.19 11.76
N TYR A 316 8.37 -9.01 11.62
CA TYR A 316 9.05 -7.74 11.35
C TYR A 316 8.64 -6.59 12.28
N GLY A 317 7.76 -6.81 13.26
CA GLY A 317 7.19 -5.75 14.11
C GLY A 317 8.23 -4.93 14.89
N ALA A 318 9.38 -5.51 15.21
CA ALA A 318 10.49 -4.84 15.89
C ALA A 318 11.35 -3.92 14.98
N LEU A 319 11.16 -4.01 13.65
CA LEU A 319 11.96 -3.23 12.70
C LEU A 319 11.42 -1.81 12.57
N THR A 320 12.33 -0.86 12.34
CA THR A 320 11.97 0.53 11.98
C THR A 320 11.65 0.62 10.49
N GLY A 321 10.77 1.55 10.11
CA GLY A 321 10.39 1.75 8.70
C GLY A 321 8.92 1.45 8.41
N TRP A 322 8.15 0.95 9.38
CA TRP A 322 6.70 0.89 9.27
C TRP A 322 6.13 2.29 9.08
N GLN A 323 5.40 2.49 8.02
CA GLN A 323 4.80 3.79 7.67
C GLN A 323 3.59 3.58 6.78
N ALA A 324 2.57 4.41 6.96
CA ALA A 324 1.45 4.51 6.06
C ALA A 324 1.45 5.86 5.35
N VAL A 325 1.09 5.88 4.07
CA VAL A 325 0.95 7.08 3.26
C VAL A 325 -0.22 6.95 2.31
N THR A 326 -0.96 8.04 2.11
CA THR A 326 -2.07 8.08 1.15
C THR A 326 -1.66 8.80 -0.12
N TYR A 327 -2.09 8.25 -1.26
CA TYR A 327 -1.87 8.83 -2.59
C TYR A 327 -3.24 8.98 -3.30
N PRO A 328 -3.99 10.07 -3.01
CA PRO A 328 -5.37 10.23 -3.45
C PRO A 328 -5.55 10.26 -4.97
N ARG A 329 -4.59 10.83 -5.71
CA ARG A 329 -4.66 10.94 -7.18
C ARG A 329 -4.91 9.60 -7.87
N TYR A 330 -4.33 8.51 -7.35
CA TYR A 330 -4.51 7.15 -7.87
C TYR A 330 -5.33 6.28 -6.92
N ARG A 331 -6.00 6.90 -5.94
CA ARG A 331 -6.86 6.20 -4.97
C ARG A 331 -6.12 5.07 -4.24
N MET A 332 -4.88 5.34 -3.87
CA MET A 332 -4.02 4.40 -3.17
C MET A 332 -3.80 4.81 -1.72
N ALA A 333 -3.74 3.82 -0.84
CA ALA A 333 -3.02 3.93 0.42
C ALA A 333 -1.95 2.83 0.47
N ILE A 334 -0.74 3.24 0.81
CA ILE A 334 0.47 2.40 0.81
C ILE A 334 0.91 2.19 2.26
N PHE A 335 1.06 0.94 2.65
CA PHE A 335 1.53 0.54 3.97
C PHE A 335 2.88 -0.16 3.82
N ASN A 336 3.94 0.53 4.21
CA ASN A 336 5.31 0.03 4.11
C ASN A 336 5.61 -0.95 5.23
N VAL A 337 6.10 -2.12 4.86
CA VAL A 337 6.51 -3.19 5.78
C VAL A 337 8.01 -3.44 5.61
N PRO A 338 8.84 -3.03 6.58
CA PRO A 338 10.27 -3.34 6.55
C PRO A 338 10.48 -4.84 6.78
N THR A 339 11.31 -5.47 5.97
CA THR A 339 11.72 -6.88 6.15
C THR A 339 13.15 -7.01 6.69
N SER A 340 13.92 -5.95 6.56
CA SER A 340 15.25 -5.76 7.18
C SER A 340 15.53 -4.26 7.32
N SER A 341 16.75 -3.90 7.69
CA SER A 341 17.19 -2.49 7.69
C SER A 341 17.28 -1.87 6.28
N THR A 342 17.32 -2.68 5.23
CA THR A 342 17.55 -2.24 3.84
C THR A 342 16.49 -2.70 2.86
N THR A 343 15.60 -3.60 3.27
CA THR A 343 14.57 -4.20 2.41
C THR A 343 13.18 -3.99 2.98
N ALA A 344 12.21 -3.81 2.08
CA ALA A 344 10.81 -3.64 2.43
C ALA A 344 9.91 -4.16 1.30
N PHE A 345 8.65 -4.40 1.60
CA PHE A 345 7.57 -4.53 0.65
C PHE A 345 6.38 -3.68 1.10
N GLN A 346 5.36 -3.52 0.28
CA GLN A 346 4.20 -2.71 0.61
C GLN A 346 2.91 -3.52 0.46
N TYR A 347 2.01 -3.39 1.45
CA TYR A 347 0.60 -3.63 1.21
C TYR A 347 -0.02 -2.36 0.63
N VAL A 348 -0.76 -2.50 -0.45
CA VAL A 348 -1.37 -1.38 -1.16
C VAL A 348 -2.87 -1.64 -1.32
N VAL A 349 -3.68 -0.66 -0.95
CA VAL A 349 -5.13 -0.73 -1.10
C VAL A 349 -5.63 0.30 -2.09
N ASN A 350 -6.55 -0.11 -2.95
CA ASN A 350 -7.37 0.82 -3.71
C ASN A 350 -8.46 1.37 -2.79
N THR A 351 -8.39 2.66 -2.43
CA THR A 351 -9.30 3.28 -1.45
C THR A 351 -10.73 3.39 -1.95
N GLN A 352 -10.96 3.29 -3.27
CA GLN A 352 -12.30 3.28 -3.85
C GLN A 352 -12.99 1.92 -3.75
N THR A 353 -12.26 0.83 -3.99
CA THR A 353 -12.82 -0.52 -4.08
C THR A 353 -12.60 -1.35 -2.81
N GLY A 354 -11.64 -0.95 -1.96
CA GLY A 354 -11.18 -1.73 -0.82
C GLY A 354 -10.36 -2.96 -1.21
N ALA A 355 -9.94 -3.07 -2.48
CA ALA A 355 -9.16 -4.19 -2.99
C ALA A 355 -7.67 -4.01 -2.66
N TRP A 356 -7.05 -5.08 -2.17
CA TRP A 356 -5.65 -5.11 -1.74
C TRP A 356 -4.74 -5.78 -2.75
N CYS A 357 -3.49 -5.38 -2.77
CA CYS A 357 -2.38 -6.04 -3.45
C CYS A 357 -1.08 -5.84 -2.67
N THR A 358 0.00 -6.44 -3.12
CA THR A 358 1.36 -6.17 -2.62
C THR A 358 2.21 -5.55 -3.71
N PHE A 359 3.20 -4.75 -3.30
CA PHE A 359 4.25 -4.27 -4.18
C PHE A 359 5.61 -4.73 -3.62
N GLY A 360 6.47 -5.20 -4.51
CA GLY A 360 7.86 -5.44 -4.18
C GLY A 360 8.22 -6.79 -3.55
N LEU A 361 7.32 -7.77 -3.54
CA LEU A 361 7.61 -9.10 -3.00
C LEU A 361 8.44 -9.96 -3.96
N ILE A 362 8.23 -9.85 -5.28
CA ILE A 362 8.89 -10.68 -6.26
C ILE A 362 9.74 -9.86 -7.23
N ASN A 363 11.04 -10.14 -7.35
CA ASN A 363 11.99 -9.66 -8.37
C ASN A 363 11.97 -8.18 -8.79
N SER A 364 11.11 -7.34 -8.20
CA SER A 364 11.00 -5.91 -8.45
C SER A 364 10.74 -5.18 -7.14
N PRO A 365 11.68 -5.25 -6.15
CA PRO A 365 11.46 -4.74 -4.82
C PRO A 365 11.45 -3.21 -4.80
N ILE A 366 10.56 -2.64 -3.99
CA ILE A 366 10.56 -1.24 -3.58
C ILE A 366 11.12 -1.17 -2.15
N ASN A 367 12.43 -1.08 -2.04
CA ASN A 367 13.14 -1.07 -0.76
C ASN A 367 13.07 0.30 -0.08
N ALA A 368 11.85 0.71 0.26
CA ALA A 368 11.58 2.00 0.87
C ALA A 368 11.88 1.99 2.36
N THR A 369 12.71 2.92 2.82
CA THR A 369 12.94 3.22 4.24
C THR A 369 11.92 4.21 4.78
N CYS A 370 11.42 5.09 3.93
CA CYS A 370 10.37 6.07 4.24
C CYS A 370 9.64 6.50 2.96
N TRP A 371 8.45 7.04 3.13
CA TRP A 371 7.61 7.58 2.06
C TRP A 371 7.27 9.04 2.29
N GLY A 372 7.04 9.79 1.21
CA GLY A 372 6.55 11.16 1.22
C GLY A 372 5.77 11.46 -0.05
N ILE A 373 4.97 12.52 -0.01
CA ILE A 373 4.21 13.02 -1.16
C ILE A 373 4.71 14.41 -1.50
N LEU A 374 4.90 14.70 -2.77
CA LEU A 374 5.16 16.06 -3.28
C LEU A 374 4.35 16.25 -4.57
N ASN A 375 3.60 17.35 -4.65
CA ASN A 375 2.77 17.65 -5.83
C ASN A 375 1.90 16.47 -6.25
N GLU A 376 1.26 15.82 -5.28
CA GLU A 376 0.40 14.65 -5.51
C GLU A 376 1.13 13.46 -6.17
N ALA A 377 2.43 13.32 -6.00
CA ALA A 377 3.23 12.21 -6.47
C ALA A 377 3.95 11.54 -5.30
N PRO A 378 4.01 10.20 -5.23
CA PRO A 378 4.65 9.46 -4.15
C PRO A 378 6.15 9.33 -4.40
N TYR A 379 6.92 9.61 -3.36
CA TYR A 379 8.37 9.43 -3.33
C TYR A 379 8.75 8.50 -2.20
N TYR A 380 9.83 7.77 -2.37
CA TYR A 380 10.41 6.96 -1.31
C TYR A 380 11.93 7.12 -1.23
N GLY A 381 12.42 7.08 0.00
CA GLY A 381 13.84 7.07 0.29
C GLY A 381 14.36 5.66 0.44
N THR A 382 15.66 5.47 0.23
CA THR A 382 16.36 4.19 0.39
C THR A 382 17.50 4.29 1.40
N ASP A 383 18.01 3.15 1.82
CA ASP A 383 19.16 3.04 2.71
C ASP A 383 20.47 3.57 2.07
N GLY A 384 20.58 3.48 0.76
CA GLY A 384 21.71 4.01 -0.02
C GLY A 384 21.69 5.53 -0.23
N GLY A 385 20.74 6.28 0.35
CA GLY A 385 20.68 7.73 0.21
C GLY A 385 20.21 8.21 -1.15
N THR A 386 19.40 7.42 -1.83
CA THR A 386 18.71 7.79 -3.07
C THR A 386 17.21 7.93 -2.81
N ILE A 387 16.61 8.93 -3.43
CA ILE A 387 15.16 9.15 -3.42
C ILE A 387 14.62 8.85 -4.80
N TYR A 388 13.57 8.06 -4.85
CA TYR A 388 12.88 7.69 -6.09
C TYR A 388 11.47 8.28 -6.13
N LEU A 389 11.03 8.65 -7.32
CA LEU A 389 9.63 8.90 -7.64
C LEU A 389 8.98 7.56 -7.98
N ALA A 390 7.98 7.15 -7.23
CA ALA A 390 7.20 5.94 -7.50
C ALA A 390 5.99 6.24 -8.40
N GLU A 391 5.35 5.20 -8.93
CA GLU A 391 4.22 5.29 -9.86
C GLU A 391 4.54 6.18 -11.09
N SER A 392 5.79 6.14 -11.56
CA SER A 392 6.32 6.95 -12.65
C SER A 392 6.80 6.09 -13.81
N GLY A 393 6.14 6.21 -14.95
CA GLY A 393 6.46 5.38 -16.11
C GLY A 393 6.12 3.90 -15.91
N TYR A 394 6.78 3.03 -16.66
CA TYR A 394 6.46 1.59 -16.74
C TYR A 394 7.70 0.70 -16.58
N SER A 395 8.73 1.18 -15.92
CA SER A 395 9.95 0.44 -15.60
C SER A 395 10.57 0.93 -14.29
N ASP A 396 11.29 0.09 -13.59
CA ASP A 396 12.04 0.43 -12.38
C ASP A 396 13.44 0.89 -12.77
N VAL A 397 13.65 2.20 -12.95
CA VAL A 397 14.93 2.80 -13.38
C VAL A 397 15.53 2.07 -14.58
N SER A 398 14.75 1.80 -15.62
CA SER A 398 15.08 0.98 -16.79
C SER A 398 15.01 -0.56 -16.62
N ALA A 399 14.86 -1.08 -15.42
CA ALA A 399 14.61 -2.51 -15.21
C ALA A 399 13.14 -2.87 -15.44
N ALA A 400 12.91 -4.10 -15.85
CA ALA A 400 11.55 -4.62 -16.03
C ALA A 400 10.84 -4.77 -14.69
N ILE A 401 9.52 -4.52 -14.66
CA ILE A 401 8.66 -4.80 -13.51
C ILE A 401 8.12 -6.21 -13.70
N THR A 402 8.44 -7.08 -12.75
CA THR A 402 7.86 -8.43 -12.67
C THR A 402 6.60 -8.37 -11.81
N ALA A 403 5.49 -8.87 -12.33
CA ALA A 403 4.21 -8.92 -11.65
C ALA A 403 3.68 -10.34 -11.59
N GLN A 404 3.24 -10.78 -10.42
CA GLN A 404 2.76 -12.13 -10.14
C GLN A 404 1.33 -12.11 -9.65
N MET A 405 0.54 -13.09 -10.10
CA MET A 405 -0.80 -13.29 -9.56
C MET A 405 -1.17 -14.78 -9.53
N LYS A 406 -2.00 -15.12 -8.56
CA LYS A 406 -2.63 -16.45 -8.45
C LYS A 406 -4.10 -16.25 -8.13
N THR A 407 -4.97 -16.80 -8.98
CA THR A 407 -6.42 -16.73 -8.77
C THR A 407 -6.85 -17.67 -7.64
N SER A 408 -8.06 -17.48 -7.12
CA SER A 408 -8.71 -18.46 -6.26
C SER A 408 -8.95 -19.79 -7.01
N PHE A 409 -9.10 -20.88 -6.25
CA PHE A 409 -9.47 -22.18 -6.82
C PHE A 409 -10.95 -22.22 -7.13
N GLN A 410 -11.30 -22.54 -8.38
CA GLN A 410 -12.67 -22.64 -8.85
C GLN A 410 -12.88 -23.93 -9.62
N SER A 411 -14.11 -24.44 -9.64
CA SER A 411 -14.50 -25.54 -10.53
C SER A 411 -14.87 -24.98 -11.89
N TYR A 412 -14.37 -25.60 -12.96
CA TYR A 412 -14.70 -25.27 -14.34
C TYR A 412 -15.53 -26.41 -14.94
N GLY A 413 -16.49 -26.10 -15.82
CA GLY A 413 -17.42 -27.05 -16.34
C GLY A 413 -18.48 -27.50 -15.31
N SER A 414 -18.66 -28.80 -15.11
CA SER A 414 -19.63 -29.33 -14.15
C SER A 414 -19.00 -29.56 -12.78
N PRO A 415 -19.59 -29.06 -11.68
CA PRO A 415 -19.07 -29.30 -10.34
C PRO A 415 -18.83 -30.79 -10.05
N GLY A 416 -17.62 -31.13 -9.56
CA GLY A 416 -17.24 -32.52 -9.26
C GLY A 416 -16.85 -33.37 -10.47
N SER A 417 -16.74 -32.77 -11.67
CA SER A 417 -16.12 -33.43 -12.81
C SER A 417 -14.59 -33.35 -12.72
N LEU A 418 -13.93 -34.38 -13.23
CA LEU A 418 -12.49 -34.38 -13.37
C LEU A 418 -12.15 -33.83 -14.76
N ASP A 419 -11.74 -32.57 -14.84
CA ASP A 419 -11.47 -31.90 -16.11
C ASP A 419 -9.98 -31.79 -16.37
N ARG A 420 -9.59 -31.87 -17.65
CA ARG A 420 -8.20 -31.68 -18.09
C ARG A 420 -8.05 -30.33 -18.75
N ILE A 421 -7.37 -29.41 -18.10
CA ILE A 421 -7.06 -28.10 -18.66
C ILE A 421 -5.85 -28.24 -19.59
N THR A 422 -5.99 -27.75 -20.81
CA THR A 422 -4.99 -27.92 -21.88
C THR A 422 -4.36 -26.62 -22.34
N MET A 423 -5.12 -25.52 -22.32
CA MET A 423 -4.64 -24.20 -22.72
C MET A 423 -5.24 -23.11 -21.83
N ALA A 424 -4.48 -22.02 -21.64
CA ALA A 424 -4.94 -20.81 -20.99
C ALA A 424 -4.47 -19.59 -21.79
N ARG A 425 -5.21 -18.48 -21.73
CA ARG A 425 -4.77 -17.19 -22.24
C ARG A 425 -5.19 -16.05 -21.34
N GLY A 426 -4.32 -15.06 -21.14
CA GLY A 426 -4.69 -13.78 -20.56
C GLY A 426 -5.23 -12.84 -21.64
N LEU A 427 -6.27 -12.09 -21.31
CA LEU A 427 -6.82 -11.02 -22.14
C LEU A 427 -6.20 -9.70 -21.68
N PHE A 428 -5.13 -9.30 -22.32
CA PHE A 428 -4.38 -8.09 -21.98
C PHE A 428 -4.76 -6.91 -22.88
N THR A 429 -4.64 -5.71 -22.32
CA THR A 429 -4.55 -4.47 -23.07
C THR A 429 -3.22 -3.83 -22.69
N ALA A 430 -2.30 -3.71 -23.65
CA ALA A 430 -0.93 -3.32 -23.36
C ALA A 430 -0.30 -2.51 -24.52
N GLY A 431 0.76 -1.76 -24.19
CA GLY A 431 1.52 -0.98 -25.17
C GLY A 431 2.48 -1.83 -26.02
N ALA A 432 2.72 -3.09 -25.62
CA ALA A 432 3.51 -4.05 -26.40
C ALA A 432 3.02 -5.48 -26.15
N GLN A 433 3.51 -6.44 -26.95
CA GLN A 433 3.15 -7.84 -26.79
C GLN A 433 3.54 -8.35 -25.40
N VAL A 434 2.56 -8.93 -24.71
CA VAL A 434 2.75 -9.58 -23.40
C VAL A 434 2.83 -11.08 -23.61
N VAL A 435 3.89 -11.70 -23.06
CA VAL A 435 4.07 -13.16 -23.08
C VAL A 435 4.12 -13.63 -21.61
N PRO A 436 2.96 -13.98 -21.00
CA PRO A 436 2.93 -14.43 -19.63
C PRO A 436 3.42 -15.88 -19.54
N ALA A 437 4.10 -16.22 -18.44
CA ALA A 437 4.20 -17.60 -18.02
C ALA A 437 2.96 -17.95 -17.20
N ILE A 438 2.26 -19.01 -17.61
CA ILE A 438 1.01 -19.45 -16.97
C ILE A 438 1.18 -20.88 -16.51
N ARG A 439 0.77 -21.15 -15.28
CA ARG A 439 0.69 -22.48 -14.68
C ARG A 439 -0.70 -22.70 -14.12
N ILE A 440 -1.16 -23.93 -14.15
CA ILE A 440 -2.40 -24.38 -13.52
C ILE A 440 -2.06 -25.20 -12.27
N ASN A 441 -2.58 -24.80 -11.14
CA ASN A 441 -2.58 -25.57 -9.91
C ASN A 441 -3.96 -26.24 -9.76
N VAL A 442 -4.01 -27.49 -9.32
CA VAL A 442 -5.24 -28.27 -9.24
C VAL A 442 -5.45 -28.85 -7.84
N ASP A 443 -6.71 -29.04 -7.44
CA ASP A 443 -7.12 -29.72 -6.20
C ASP A 443 -6.42 -29.15 -4.96
N TYR A 444 -6.35 -27.81 -4.87
CA TYR A 444 -5.77 -27.03 -3.76
C TYR A 444 -4.27 -27.30 -3.51
N ARG A 445 -3.55 -27.89 -4.47
CA ARG A 445 -2.11 -28.11 -4.37
C ARG A 445 -1.35 -26.84 -4.78
N ASP A 446 -0.45 -26.40 -3.92
CA ASP A 446 0.34 -25.17 -4.10
C ASP A 446 1.83 -25.39 -3.82
N ASP A 447 2.31 -26.59 -4.14
CA ASP A 447 3.62 -27.09 -3.71
C ASP A 447 4.78 -26.71 -4.65
N GLN A 448 4.54 -25.93 -5.71
CA GLN A 448 5.61 -25.63 -6.66
C GLN A 448 5.70 -24.14 -6.98
N PRO A 449 6.82 -23.49 -6.66
CA PRO A 449 7.05 -22.09 -7.03
C PRO A 449 7.14 -21.93 -8.55
N MET A 450 6.71 -20.78 -9.05
CA MET A 450 7.03 -20.36 -10.41
C MET A 450 8.52 -20.02 -10.45
N THR A 451 9.28 -20.60 -11.37
CA THR A 451 10.69 -20.27 -11.57
C THR A 451 10.85 -19.11 -12.54
N THR A 452 11.75 -18.21 -12.23
CA THR A 452 12.01 -16.98 -13.01
C THR A 452 12.63 -17.24 -14.38
N ASP A 453 13.13 -18.45 -14.63
CA ASP A 453 13.85 -18.81 -15.88
C ASP A 453 12.94 -18.98 -17.12
N GLN A 454 11.64 -18.79 -16.96
CA GLN A 454 10.65 -19.02 -18.02
C GLN A 454 10.09 -17.75 -18.67
N TYR A 455 10.67 -16.57 -18.41
CA TYR A 455 10.11 -15.31 -18.91
C TYR A 455 10.86 -14.76 -20.12
N PRO A 456 10.27 -14.79 -21.31
CA PRO A 456 10.71 -13.89 -22.34
C PRO A 456 10.32 -12.46 -21.92
N LEU A 457 11.32 -11.60 -21.72
CA LEU A 457 11.13 -10.17 -21.58
C LEU A 457 10.47 -9.66 -22.88
N SER A 458 9.25 -9.14 -22.77
CA SER A 458 8.63 -8.42 -23.87
C SER A 458 9.29 -7.06 -23.96
N ALA A 459 10.14 -6.85 -24.96
CA ALA A 459 10.67 -5.53 -25.27
C ALA A 459 9.52 -4.66 -25.79
N GLY A 460 9.27 -3.51 -25.14
CA GLY A 460 8.29 -2.54 -25.61
C GLY A 460 8.73 -1.95 -26.95
N SER A 461 7.85 -1.92 -27.94
CA SER A 461 7.97 -1.00 -29.04
C SER A 461 7.42 0.34 -28.59
N SER A 462 8.25 1.34 -28.40
CA SER A 462 7.76 2.71 -28.21
C SER A 462 6.98 3.13 -29.46
N GLY A 463 5.70 3.49 -29.28
CA GLY A 463 4.93 4.13 -30.35
C GLY A 463 5.70 5.33 -30.89
N GLY A 464 5.57 5.63 -32.17
CA GLY A 464 6.23 6.77 -32.80
C GLY A 464 5.86 8.07 -32.09
N VAL A 465 6.86 8.86 -31.71
CA VAL A 465 6.70 10.19 -31.13
C VAL A 465 6.74 11.23 -32.24
N TRP A 466 5.76 12.13 -32.31
CA TRP A 466 5.73 13.23 -33.27
C TRP A 466 7.05 14.03 -33.25
N ASP A 467 7.55 14.40 -34.41
CA ASP A 467 8.81 15.13 -34.62
C ASP A 467 10.12 14.38 -34.26
N ILE A 468 10.03 13.14 -33.74
CA ILE A 468 11.20 12.32 -33.36
C ILE A 468 11.28 11.04 -34.21
N SER A 469 10.13 10.38 -34.43
CA SER A 469 10.11 9.10 -35.16
C SER A 469 9.96 9.29 -36.66
N LEU A 470 10.71 8.49 -37.43
CA LEU A 470 10.59 8.51 -38.89
C LEU A 470 9.26 7.90 -39.33
N TRP A 471 8.59 8.53 -40.30
CA TRP A 471 7.26 8.15 -40.81
C TRP A 471 7.19 6.70 -41.31
N ASP A 472 8.27 6.18 -41.87
CA ASP A 472 8.35 4.83 -42.45
C ASP A 472 8.74 3.76 -41.41
N VAL A 473 9.10 4.15 -40.17
CA VAL A 473 9.58 3.26 -39.10
C VAL A 473 8.73 3.34 -37.84
N GLY A 474 8.10 4.49 -37.61
CA GLY A 474 7.25 4.72 -36.42
C GLY A 474 5.92 3.97 -36.54
N VAL A 475 5.58 3.17 -35.54
CA VAL A 475 4.25 2.56 -35.43
C VAL A 475 3.28 3.61 -34.87
N TRP A 476 2.53 4.24 -35.75
CA TRP A 476 1.47 5.21 -35.39
C TRP A 476 0.20 4.44 -35.05
N GLY A 477 0.01 4.12 -33.79
CA GLY A 477 -1.15 3.35 -33.32
C GLY A 477 -1.65 3.79 -31.96
N ALA A 478 -2.75 3.23 -31.51
CA ALA A 478 -3.23 3.39 -30.14
C ALA A 478 -2.10 2.97 -29.17
N SER A 479 -1.89 3.75 -28.11
CA SER A 479 -0.85 3.48 -27.10
C SER A 479 -1.01 2.13 -26.40
N GLU A 480 -2.18 1.51 -26.50
CA GLU A 480 -2.52 0.21 -25.92
C GLU A 480 -3.40 -0.58 -26.90
N VAL A 481 -3.04 -1.85 -27.13
CA VAL A 481 -3.79 -2.77 -28.00
C VAL A 481 -4.11 -4.09 -27.27
N PRO A 482 -5.17 -4.81 -27.66
CA PRO A 482 -5.51 -6.09 -27.05
C PRO A 482 -4.54 -7.20 -27.51
N TYR A 483 -4.09 -8.01 -26.54
CA TYR A 483 -3.31 -9.22 -26.75
C TYR A 483 -3.99 -10.40 -26.10
N ALA A 484 -4.10 -11.53 -26.79
CA ALA A 484 -4.80 -12.74 -26.32
C ALA A 484 -4.18 -14.01 -26.92
N ASN A 485 -2.96 -14.34 -26.54
CA ASN A 485 -2.26 -15.50 -27.05
C ASN A 485 -2.49 -16.73 -26.16
N TRP A 486 -2.85 -17.86 -26.78
CA TRP A 486 -2.99 -19.12 -26.08
C TRP A 486 -1.64 -19.70 -25.69
N VAL A 487 -1.52 -20.11 -24.44
CA VAL A 487 -0.36 -20.78 -23.87
C VAL A 487 -0.79 -22.21 -23.49
N SER A 488 0.03 -23.20 -23.85
CA SER A 488 -0.20 -24.59 -23.44
C SER A 488 0.06 -24.73 -21.94
N VAL A 489 -0.91 -25.30 -21.24
CA VAL A 489 -0.85 -25.60 -19.82
C VAL A 489 -1.30 -27.03 -19.56
N THR A 490 -0.96 -27.59 -18.41
CA THR A 490 -1.39 -28.94 -18.07
C THR A 490 -1.88 -28.98 -16.62
N GLY A 491 -3.11 -29.43 -16.44
CA GLY A 491 -3.71 -29.68 -15.13
C GLY A 491 -4.87 -30.65 -15.26
N ILE A 492 -5.00 -31.61 -14.33
CA ILE A 492 -6.13 -32.51 -14.23
C ILE A 492 -6.63 -32.48 -12.80
N GLY A 493 -7.86 -32.03 -12.61
CA GLY A 493 -8.43 -31.88 -11.27
C GLY A 493 -9.92 -31.52 -11.30
N THR A 494 -10.51 -31.40 -10.12
CA THR A 494 -11.89 -30.97 -9.93
C THR A 494 -12.04 -29.47 -9.73
N VAL A 495 -11.00 -28.85 -9.23
CA VAL A 495 -10.85 -27.40 -9.06
C VAL A 495 -9.48 -26.97 -9.56
N ALA A 496 -9.38 -25.77 -10.10
CA ALA A 496 -8.12 -25.24 -10.57
C ALA A 496 -7.95 -23.75 -10.23
N SER A 497 -6.70 -23.34 -10.09
CA SER A 497 -6.24 -21.96 -9.92
C SER A 497 -5.18 -21.65 -10.97
N LEU A 498 -5.28 -20.49 -11.59
CA LEU A 498 -4.32 -20.00 -12.55
C LEU A 498 -3.25 -19.18 -11.82
N HIS A 499 -2.00 -19.54 -12.01
CA HIS A 499 -0.85 -18.82 -11.51
C HIS A 499 -0.12 -18.22 -12.71
N MET A 500 0.05 -16.89 -12.71
CA MET A 500 0.65 -16.16 -13.81
C MET A 500 1.79 -15.26 -13.31
N LEU A 501 2.82 -15.21 -14.11
CA LEU A 501 3.91 -14.26 -13.97
C LEU A 501 4.06 -13.50 -15.29
N THR A 502 4.27 -12.20 -15.19
CA THR A 502 4.45 -11.29 -16.34
C THR A 502 5.58 -10.34 -16.04
N SER A 503 6.39 -10.03 -17.02
CA SER A 503 7.43 -9.01 -16.93
C SER A 503 7.18 -7.96 -17.99
N THR A 504 7.13 -6.68 -17.60
CA THR A 504 6.91 -5.55 -18.49
C THR A 504 8.04 -4.54 -18.36
N ASN A 505 8.46 -3.92 -19.46
CA ASN A 505 9.49 -2.88 -19.44
C ASN A 505 9.14 -1.77 -20.44
N GLY A 506 8.88 -0.58 -19.93
CA GLY A 506 8.65 0.61 -20.74
C GLY A 506 7.26 0.72 -21.36
N PHE A 507 6.29 -0.11 -20.99
CA PHE A 507 4.92 -0.04 -21.51
C PHE A 507 3.87 -0.40 -20.46
N ALA A 508 2.68 0.20 -20.60
CA ALA A 508 1.52 -0.12 -19.77
C ALA A 508 0.99 -1.53 -20.06
N CYS A 509 0.56 -2.24 -19.01
CA CYS A 509 -0.06 -3.55 -19.13
C CYS A 509 -1.26 -3.65 -18.22
N LYS A 510 -2.41 -4.00 -18.78
CA LYS A 510 -3.68 -4.25 -18.10
C LYS A 510 -4.14 -5.67 -18.41
N LEU A 511 -4.68 -6.33 -17.40
CA LEU A 511 -5.28 -7.66 -17.51
C LEU A 511 -6.79 -7.55 -17.27
N ASN A 512 -7.58 -7.97 -18.23
CA ASN A 512 -9.05 -7.87 -18.16
C ASN A 512 -9.70 -9.16 -17.69
N ALA A 513 -9.22 -10.32 -18.17
CA ALA A 513 -9.74 -11.64 -17.83
C ALA A 513 -8.78 -12.74 -18.31
N PHE A 514 -9.12 -13.98 -18.03
CA PHE A 514 -8.48 -15.18 -18.59
C PHE A 514 -9.52 -16.06 -19.27
N ASP A 515 -9.11 -16.78 -20.32
CA ASP A 515 -9.87 -17.89 -20.86
C ASP A 515 -9.12 -19.20 -20.63
N LEU A 516 -9.84 -20.23 -20.22
CA LEU A 516 -9.35 -21.60 -20.10
C LEU A 516 -10.00 -22.50 -21.15
N LEU A 517 -9.21 -23.37 -21.74
CA LEU A 517 -9.67 -24.45 -22.62
C LEU A 517 -9.43 -25.79 -21.92
N TYR A 518 -10.46 -26.57 -21.75
CA TYR A 518 -10.41 -27.87 -21.05
C TYR A 518 -11.20 -28.97 -21.76
N GLU A 519 -10.77 -30.19 -21.55
CA GLU A 519 -11.47 -31.41 -21.96
C GLU A 519 -12.36 -31.86 -20.82
N MET A 520 -13.67 -31.92 -21.07
CA MET A 520 -14.63 -32.43 -20.09
C MET A 520 -14.50 -33.94 -19.96
N SER A 521 -14.22 -34.44 -18.77
CA SER A 521 -14.30 -35.84 -18.47
C SER A 521 -15.74 -36.22 -18.19
N GLN A 522 -16.20 -37.40 -18.70
CA GLN A 522 -17.45 -38.00 -18.29
C GLN A 522 -17.32 -38.80 -16.98
N ALA A 523 -16.13 -38.93 -16.44
CA ALA A 523 -15.87 -39.58 -15.17
C ALA A 523 -16.19 -38.58 -14.04
N ARG A 524 -17.17 -38.88 -13.21
CA ARG A 524 -17.37 -38.20 -11.94
C ARG A 524 -16.25 -38.65 -10.98
N ALA A 525 -15.69 -37.75 -10.21
CA ALA A 525 -14.86 -38.12 -9.07
C ALA A 525 -15.70 -39.00 -8.13
N LEU A 526 -15.23 -40.22 -7.87
CA LEU A 526 -15.85 -41.15 -6.94
C LEU A 526 -15.58 -40.74 -5.50
#